data_d379ba0985c6246421555d14f18413e5
#
_entry.id   d379ba0985c6246421555d14f18413e5
#
_cell.length_a   1.000
_cell.length_b   1.000
_cell.length_c   1.000
_cell.angle_alpha   90.00
_cell.angle_beta   90.00
_cell.angle_gamma   90.00
#
_symmetry.space_group_name_H-M   'P 1'
#
loop_
_entity.id
_entity.type
_entity.pdbx_description
1 polymer ?
#
loop_
_entity_poly.entity_id
_entity_poly.type
_entity_poly.pdbx_seq_one_letter_code
_entity_poly.pdbx_strand_id
1 'polypeptide(L)'
;LGTKAYRWFLILNGIIGPVLLGGAVATFFEGSNFIVAKASLTDLGAPVISRWANASAGLDALLNPWVLVMGLAVMFLARVLGSLYIINNVDDNDIRSRSRMSMAASVVPFLVLFVAYLVHLLLKEGFAVDPQTGAVGMEPMKYLHNYLAMPLLAALTLAGVVLVLYGVARTIRHKAYV
;
A
#
# COMPACT_ATOMS: atom_id res chain seq x y z
N LEU A 1 1.57 12.13 -32.46
CA LEU A 1 2.40 11.87 -31.29
C LEU A 1 3.38 10.76 -31.60
N GLY A 2 4.71 11.02 -31.51
CA GLY A 2 5.74 10.03 -31.85
C GLY A 2 5.76 8.86 -30.85
N THR A 3 6.27 7.71 -31.27
CA THR A 3 6.41 6.48 -30.48
C THR A 3 7.11 6.69 -29.13
N LYS A 4 8.01 7.69 -29.02
CA LYS A 4 8.67 8.07 -27.78
C LYS A 4 7.70 8.64 -26.73
N ALA A 5 6.70 9.43 -27.13
CA ALA A 5 5.70 10.00 -26.23
C ALA A 5 4.82 8.92 -25.60
N TYR A 6 4.34 7.97 -26.41
CA TYR A 6 3.56 6.83 -25.89
C TYR A 6 4.34 5.99 -24.89
N ARG A 7 5.63 5.76 -25.13
CA ARG A 7 6.49 5.04 -24.20
C ARG A 7 6.60 5.76 -22.85
N TRP A 8 6.75 7.09 -22.85
CA TRP A 8 6.79 7.87 -21.63
C TRP A 8 5.46 7.82 -20.87
N PHE A 9 4.33 7.93 -21.57
CA PHE A 9 3.01 7.82 -20.93
C PHE A 9 2.79 6.45 -20.29
N LEU A 10 3.23 5.36 -20.93
CA LEU A 10 3.15 4.02 -20.36
C LEU A 10 4.02 3.88 -19.08
N ILE A 11 5.23 4.43 -19.11
CA ILE A 11 6.12 4.42 -17.92
C ILE A 11 5.50 5.23 -16.78
N LEU A 12 5.02 6.43 -17.06
CA LEU A 12 4.39 7.29 -16.06
C LEU A 12 3.15 6.63 -15.45
N ASN A 13 2.29 6.03 -16.28
CA ASN A 13 1.11 5.32 -15.79
C ASN A 13 1.49 4.13 -14.90
N GLY A 14 2.53 3.38 -15.28
CA GLY A 14 3.04 2.26 -14.49
C GLY A 14 3.68 2.66 -13.15
N ILE A 15 4.03 3.93 -12.97
CA ILE A 15 4.56 4.49 -11.71
C ILE A 15 3.45 5.17 -10.92
N ILE A 16 2.75 6.12 -11.53
CA ILE A 16 1.77 6.97 -10.85
C ILE A 16 0.57 6.15 -10.35
N GLY A 17 0.04 5.25 -11.18
CA GLY A 17 -1.11 4.42 -10.81
C GLY A 17 -0.89 3.63 -9.51
N PRO A 18 0.13 2.79 -9.42
CA PRO A 18 0.43 2.05 -8.20
C PRO A 18 0.78 2.94 -6.99
N VAL A 19 1.49 4.07 -7.20
CA VAL A 19 1.81 5.01 -6.12
C VAL A 19 0.53 5.63 -5.55
N LEU A 20 -0.39 6.07 -6.40
CA LEU A 20 -1.68 6.62 -5.98
C LEU A 20 -2.53 5.56 -5.25
N LEU A 21 -2.55 4.33 -5.77
CA LEU A 21 -3.29 3.23 -5.13
C LEU A 21 -2.73 2.92 -3.74
N GLY A 22 -1.41 2.79 -3.61
CA GLY A 22 -0.76 2.56 -2.32
C GLY A 22 -0.93 3.73 -1.36
N GLY A 23 -0.85 4.97 -1.87
CA GLY A 23 -1.14 6.17 -1.11
C GLY A 23 -2.59 6.20 -0.59
N ALA A 24 -3.56 5.86 -1.42
CA ALA A 24 -4.96 5.76 -1.01
C ALA A 24 -5.17 4.74 0.12
N VAL A 25 -4.52 3.58 0.04
CA VAL A 25 -4.57 2.58 1.13
C VAL A 25 -3.91 3.14 2.41
N ALA A 26 -2.79 3.83 2.30
CA ALA A 26 -2.10 4.41 3.45
C ALA A 26 -2.96 5.46 4.18
N THR A 27 -3.79 6.23 3.47
CA THR A 27 -4.66 7.24 4.09
C THR A 27 -5.69 6.67 5.06
N PHE A 28 -6.02 5.37 4.99
CA PHE A 28 -6.87 4.71 6.01
C PHE A 28 -6.20 4.71 7.40
N PHE A 29 -4.88 4.73 7.45
CA PHE A 29 -4.10 4.69 8.69
C PHE A 29 -3.49 6.04 9.04
N GLU A 30 -3.05 6.80 8.02
CA GLU A 30 -2.40 8.12 8.21
C GLU A 30 -3.41 9.27 8.27
N GLY A 31 -4.60 9.06 7.72
CA GLY A 31 -5.60 10.10 7.55
C GLY A 31 -5.36 10.94 6.28
N SER A 32 -6.30 11.80 6.00
CA SER A 32 -6.24 12.81 4.93
C SER A 32 -6.96 14.09 5.36
N ASN A 33 -6.70 15.19 4.65
CA ASN A 33 -7.22 16.49 5.01
C ASN A 33 -8.65 16.67 4.49
N PHE A 34 -9.64 16.41 5.35
CA PHE A 34 -11.04 16.69 5.06
C PHE A 34 -11.73 17.35 6.27
N ILE A 35 -12.79 18.09 6.00
CA ILE A 35 -13.58 18.80 6.99
C ILE A 35 -14.92 18.09 7.12
N VAL A 36 -15.29 17.73 8.35
CA VAL A 36 -16.61 17.15 8.65
C VAL A 36 -17.49 18.24 9.26
N ALA A 37 -18.58 18.57 8.57
CA ALA A 37 -19.61 19.51 9.06
C ALA A 37 -20.64 18.77 9.92
N LYS A 38 -20.37 18.64 11.23
CA LYS A 38 -21.25 17.92 12.18
C LYS A 38 -22.62 18.59 12.33
N ALA A 39 -22.72 19.92 12.17
CA ALA A 39 -23.97 20.65 12.22
C ALA A 39 -24.95 20.25 11.09
N SER A 40 -24.44 19.72 9.99
CA SER A 40 -25.26 19.30 8.85
C SER A 40 -25.94 17.94 9.04
N LEU A 41 -25.65 17.21 10.13
CA LEU A 41 -26.27 15.89 10.38
C LEU A 41 -27.78 15.98 10.62
N THR A 42 -28.28 17.15 11.06
CA THR A 42 -29.69 17.40 11.33
C THR A 42 -30.35 18.33 10.33
N ASP A 43 -29.59 18.91 9.40
CA ASP A 43 -30.07 19.83 8.39
C ASP A 43 -30.30 19.12 7.05
N LEU A 44 -31.55 18.86 6.72
CA LEU A 44 -31.95 18.21 5.46
C LEU A 44 -31.66 19.08 4.22
N GLY A 45 -31.41 20.37 4.40
CA GLY A 45 -31.06 21.30 3.32
C GLY A 45 -29.54 21.31 2.97
N ALA A 46 -28.68 20.71 3.81
CA ALA A 46 -27.25 20.66 3.61
C ALA A 46 -26.74 19.19 3.57
N PRO A 47 -26.91 18.49 2.43
CA PRO A 47 -26.63 17.04 2.34
C PRO A 47 -25.15 16.67 2.41
N VAL A 48 -24.21 17.64 2.35
CA VAL A 48 -22.76 17.37 2.39
C VAL A 48 -22.27 17.38 3.82
N ILE A 49 -22.00 16.18 4.34
CA ILE A 49 -21.50 15.97 5.70
C ILE A 49 -19.98 16.17 5.76
N SER A 50 -19.25 15.82 4.68
CA SER A 50 -17.79 15.97 4.61
C SER A 50 -17.34 16.53 3.26
N ARG A 51 -16.26 17.29 3.28
CA ARG A 51 -15.64 17.84 2.07
C ARG A 51 -14.13 17.87 2.22
N TRP A 52 -13.41 17.83 1.11
CA TRP A 52 -11.97 18.03 1.12
C TRP A 52 -11.62 19.42 1.68
N ALA A 53 -10.56 19.47 2.49
CA ALA A 53 -10.12 20.73 3.10
C ALA A 53 -9.53 21.72 2.08
N ASN A 54 -9.01 21.19 0.97
CA ASN A 54 -8.35 21.97 -0.08
C ASN A 54 -8.68 21.46 -1.49
N ALA A 55 -8.25 22.19 -2.50
CA ALA A 55 -8.51 21.89 -3.91
C ALA A 55 -7.73 20.68 -4.45
N SER A 56 -6.79 20.11 -3.68
CA SER A 56 -6.03 18.92 -4.08
C SER A 56 -6.89 17.64 -4.06
N ALA A 57 -8.09 17.72 -3.45
CA ALA A 57 -9.02 16.60 -3.32
C ALA A 57 -8.37 15.32 -2.75
N GLY A 58 -7.47 15.51 -1.77
CA GLY A 58 -6.77 14.41 -1.06
C GLY A 58 -5.39 14.06 -1.63
N LEU A 59 -4.97 14.62 -2.77
CA LEU A 59 -3.62 14.37 -3.31
C LEU A 59 -2.50 14.92 -2.40
N ASP A 60 -2.81 15.89 -1.56
CA ASP A 60 -1.91 16.42 -0.53
C ASP A 60 -1.52 15.36 0.52
N ALA A 61 -2.28 14.28 0.67
CA ALA A 61 -1.88 13.14 1.50
C ALA A 61 -0.54 12.51 1.06
N LEU A 62 -0.19 12.60 -0.23
CA LEU A 62 1.10 12.12 -0.73
C LEU A 62 2.30 12.95 -0.22
N LEU A 63 2.08 14.13 0.34
CA LEU A 63 3.12 14.90 1.01
C LEU A 63 3.51 14.31 2.37
N ASN A 64 2.66 13.44 2.94
CA ASN A 64 3.02 12.66 4.11
C ASN A 64 4.05 11.58 3.71
N PRO A 65 5.26 11.58 4.32
CA PRO A 65 6.31 10.64 3.94
C PRO A 65 5.89 9.17 4.08
N TRP A 66 5.07 8.82 5.05
CA TRP A 66 4.60 7.45 5.24
C TRP A 66 3.58 7.02 4.19
N VAL A 67 2.73 7.93 3.74
CA VAL A 67 1.83 7.69 2.60
C VAL A 67 2.65 7.44 1.33
N LEU A 68 3.71 8.22 1.11
CA LEU A 68 4.61 8.04 -0.02
C LEU A 68 5.41 6.71 0.07
N VAL A 69 5.88 6.34 1.26
CA VAL A 69 6.57 5.05 1.50
C VAL A 69 5.68 3.88 1.09
N MET A 70 4.42 3.88 1.51
CA MET A 70 3.48 2.83 1.11
C MET A 70 3.15 2.88 -0.39
N GLY A 71 3.00 4.06 -0.96
CA GLY A 71 2.81 4.25 -2.41
C GLY A 71 3.96 3.64 -3.22
N LEU A 72 5.20 3.92 -2.83
CA LEU A 72 6.39 3.34 -3.46
C LEU A 72 6.50 1.82 -3.24
N ALA A 73 6.13 1.31 -2.05
CA ALA A 73 6.08 -0.13 -1.80
C ALA A 73 5.12 -0.83 -2.78
N VAL A 74 3.92 -0.29 -2.96
CA VAL A 74 2.93 -0.85 -3.92
C VAL A 74 3.42 -0.75 -5.36
N MET A 75 4.13 0.32 -5.73
CA MET A 75 4.75 0.44 -7.07
C MET A 75 5.77 -0.67 -7.32
N PHE A 76 6.65 -0.96 -6.36
CA PHE A 76 7.62 -2.05 -6.50
C PHE A 76 6.93 -3.43 -6.48
N LEU A 77 5.88 -3.61 -5.68
CA LEU A 77 5.05 -4.82 -5.71
C LEU A 77 4.40 -5.04 -7.07
N ALA A 78 3.83 -4.00 -7.67
CA ALA A 78 3.24 -4.07 -9.01
C ALA A 78 4.28 -4.49 -10.07
N ARG A 79 5.53 -4.02 -9.97
CA ARG A 79 6.62 -4.47 -10.83
C ARG A 79 6.98 -5.94 -10.62
N VAL A 80 6.99 -6.42 -9.38
CA VAL A 80 7.20 -7.84 -9.06
C VAL A 80 6.11 -8.69 -9.71
N LEU A 81 4.84 -8.34 -9.49
CA LEU A 81 3.69 -9.07 -10.04
C LEU A 81 3.67 -9.03 -11.57
N GLY A 82 3.94 -7.88 -12.19
CA GLY A 82 4.04 -7.74 -13.63
C GLY A 82 5.18 -8.58 -14.23
N SER A 83 6.33 -8.62 -13.56
CA SER A 83 7.45 -9.47 -13.96
C SER A 83 7.12 -10.96 -13.86
N LEU A 84 6.44 -11.40 -12.79
CA LEU A 84 5.94 -12.77 -12.64
C LEU A 84 4.95 -13.14 -13.74
N TYR A 85 4.02 -12.21 -14.06
CA TYR A 85 3.07 -12.41 -15.14
C TYR A 85 3.78 -12.65 -16.48
N ILE A 86 4.79 -11.83 -16.81
CA ILE A 86 5.57 -11.98 -18.05
C ILE A 86 6.32 -13.32 -18.05
N ILE A 87 6.96 -13.70 -16.94
CA ILE A 87 7.69 -14.98 -16.81
C ILE A 87 6.79 -16.18 -17.11
N ASN A 88 5.53 -16.13 -16.67
CA ASN A 88 4.60 -17.24 -16.82
C ASN A 88 3.90 -17.30 -18.19
N ASN A 89 3.73 -16.15 -18.86
CA ASN A 89 2.91 -16.08 -20.07
C ASN A 89 3.69 -15.88 -21.37
N VAL A 90 4.98 -15.51 -21.30
CA VAL A 90 5.80 -15.26 -22.50
C VAL A 90 6.78 -16.40 -22.70
N ASP A 91 6.74 -17.04 -23.87
CA ASP A 91 7.65 -18.14 -24.24
C ASP A 91 8.87 -17.63 -25.00
N ASP A 92 9.66 -16.78 -24.34
CA ASP A 92 10.92 -16.25 -24.85
C ASP A 92 11.94 -16.20 -23.70
N ASN A 93 13.09 -16.85 -23.89
CA ASN A 93 14.10 -16.98 -22.85
C ASN A 93 14.78 -15.66 -22.49
N ASP A 94 14.98 -14.77 -23.46
CA ASP A 94 15.60 -13.46 -23.21
C ASP A 94 14.66 -12.55 -22.44
N ILE A 95 13.38 -12.53 -22.80
CA ILE A 95 12.36 -11.76 -22.09
C ILE A 95 12.19 -12.28 -20.67
N ARG A 96 12.12 -13.60 -20.49
CA ARG A 96 12.03 -14.24 -19.16
C ARG A 96 13.25 -13.92 -18.29
N SER A 97 14.46 -13.97 -18.84
CA SER A 97 15.69 -13.65 -18.12
C SER A 97 15.71 -12.20 -17.64
N ARG A 98 15.37 -11.25 -18.52
CA ARG A 98 15.26 -9.82 -18.17
C ARG A 98 14.17 -9.55 -17.11
N SER A 99 13.03 -10.23 -17.23
CA SER A 99 11.93 -10.12 -16.27
C SER A 99 12.33 -10.65 -14.89
N ARG A 100 13.12 -11.71 -14.80
CA ARG A 100 13.68 -12.20 -13.51
C ARG A 100 14.61 -11.18 -12.86
N MET A 101 15.50 -10.58 -13.64
CA MET A 101 16.37 -9.52 -13.10
C MET A 101 15.56 -8.32 -12.60
N SER A 102 14.55 -7.90 -13.36
CA SER A 102 13.65 -6.81 -12.97
C SER A 102 12.88 -7.14 -11.68
N MET A 103 12.39 -8.38 -11.57
CA MET A 103 11.71 -8.87 -10.36
C MET A 103 12.65 -8.87 -9.16
N ALA A 104 13.84 -9.47 -9.28
CA ALA A 104 14.82 -9.54 -8.20
C ALA A 104 15.24 -8.14 -7.71
N ALA A 105 15.49 -7.20 -8.63
CA ALA A 105 15.80 -5.82 -8.31
C ALA A 105 14.65 -5.06 -7.65
N SER A 106 13.40 -5.48 -7.88
CA SER A 106 12.20 -4.81 -7.33
C SER A 106 11.76 -5.38 -5.98
N VAL A 107 12.09 -6.64 -5.68
CA VAL A 107 11.71 -7.29 -4.41
C VAL A 107 12.38 -6.63 -3.22
N VAL A 108 13.66 -6.28 -3.33
CA VAL A 108 14.41 -5.70 -2.22
C VAL A 108 13.82 -4.35 -1.78
N PRO A 109 13.67 -3.35 -2.68
CA PRO A 109 13.04 -2.08 -2.29
C PRO A 109 11.58 -2.26 -1.83
N PHE A 110 10.81 -3.17 -2.44
CA PHE A 110 9.47 -3.51 -1.95
C PHE A 110 9.50 -3.93 -0.48
N LEU A 111 10.34 -4.92 -0.14
CA LEU A 111 10.40 -5.44 1.23
C LEU A 111 10.88 -4.40 2.23
N VAL A 112 11.90 -3.62 1.88
CA VAL A 112 12.42 -2.56 2.77
C VAL A 112 11.33 -1.53 3.07
N LEU A 113 10.65 -1.02 2.04
CA LEU A 113 9.60 -0.02 2.21
C LEU A 113 8.37 -0.59 2.93
N PHE A 114 7.97 -1.82 2.59
CA PHE A 114 6.82 -2.48 3.22
C PHE A 114 7.07 -2.76 4.70
N VAL A 115 8.25 -3.29 5.06
CA VAL A 115 8.61 -3.55 6.45
C VAL A 115 8.74 -2.24 7.23
N ALA A 116 9.35 -1.20 6.65
CA ALA A 116 9.43 0.11 7.28
C ALA A 116 8.03 0.69 7.59
N TYR A 117 7.10 0.61 6.64
CA TYR A 117 5.72 1.03 6.84
C TYR A 117 5.00 0.18 7.90
N LEU A 118 5.19 -1.16 7.86
CA LEU A 118 4.59 -2.06 8.85
C LEU A 118 5.07 -1.75 10.27
N VAL A 119 6.38 -1.54 10.45
CA VAL A 119 6.94 -1.15 11.75
C VAL A 119 6.38 0.18 12.21
N HIS A 120 6.33 1.19 11.33
CA HIS A 120 5.71 2.47 11.63
C HIS A 120 4.26 2.29 12.11
N LEU A 121 3.46 1.51 11.37
CA LEU A 121 2.06 1.25 11.71
C LEU A 121 1.91 0.57 13.07
N LEU A 122 2.73 -0.45 13.37
CA LEU A 122 2.67 -1.17 14.65
C LEU A 122 3.02 -0.29 15.86
N LEU A 123 3.92 0.69 15.67
CA LEU A 123 4.33 1.63 16.71
C LEU A 123 3.42 2.86 16.82
N LYS A 124 2.55 3.07 15.83
CA LYS A 124 1.67 4.24 15.77
C LYS A 124 0.59 4.20 16.86
N GLU A 125 0.21 5.38 17.32
CA GLU A 125 -0.97 5.57 18.13
C GLU A 125 -2.25 5.33 17.30
N GLY A 126 -3.25 4.76 17.94
CA GLY A 126 -4.53 4.50 17.30
C GLY A 126 -5.70 4.80 18.24
N PHE A 127 -6.89 4.95 17.69
CA PHE A 127 -8.10 5.16 18.46
C PHE A 127 -8.45 3.90 19.27
N ALA A 128 -8.71 4.11 20.56
CA ALA A 128 -9.22 3.10 21.48
C ALA A 128 -10.50 3.61 22.12
N VAL A 129 -11.44 2.71 22.34
CA VAL A 129 -12.68 2.99 23.07
C VAL A 129 -12.55 2.38 24.45
N ASP A 130 -12.71 3.19 25.50
CA ASP A 130 -12.80 2.69 26.86
C ASP A 130 -14.10 1.90 27.04
N PRO A 131 -14.05 0.61 27.37
CA PRO A 131 -15.25 -0.22 27.46
C PRO A 131 -16.17 0.17 28.63
N GLN A 132 -15.68 0.91 29.63
CA GLN A 132 -16.46 1.32 30.80
C GLN A 132 -17.15 2.66 30.59
N THR A 133 -16.47 3.62 29.98
CA THR A 133 -16.97 5.00 29.84
C THR A 133 -17.49 5.29 28.41
N GLY A 134 -17.15 4.46 27.42
CA GLY A 134 -17.42 4.72 26.00
C GLY A 134 -16.59 5.87 25.42
N ALA A 135 -15.66 6.44 26.20
CA ALA A 135 -14.82 7.53 25.75
C ALA A 135 -13.81 7.05 24.70
N VAL A 136 -13.61 7.86 23.63
CA VAL A 136 -12.63 7.59 22.59
C VAL A 136 -11.35 8.34 22.91
N GLY A 137 -10.25 7.61 23.07
CA GLY A 137 -8.92 8.16 23.32
C GLY A 137 -7.89 7.65 22.32
N MET A 138 -6.65 8.15 22.43
CA MET A 138 -5.50 7.66 21.67
C MET A 138 -4.69 6.72 22.57
N GLU A 139 -4.37 5.53 22.05
CA GLU A 139 -3.56 4.52 22.72
C GLU A 139 -2.28 4.28 21.94
N PRO A 140 -1.09 4.34 22.55
CA PRO A 140 0.17 4.06 21.89
C PRO A 140 0.24 2.57 21.48
N MET A 141 0.88 2.30 20.36
CA MET A 141 1.04 0.94 19.78
C MET A 141 -0.29 0.17 19.65
N LYS A 142 -1.39 0.87 19.38
CA LYS A 142 -2.73 0.25 19.31
C LYS A 142 -2.81 -0.91 18.34
N TYR A 143 -2.20 -0.77 17.19
CA TYR A 143 -2.20 -1.83 16.18
C TYR A 143 -1.44 -3.07 16.62
N LEU A 144 -0.34 -2.91 17.36
CA LEU A 144 0.39 -4.04 17.95
C LEU A 144 -0.45 -4.74 19.02
N HIS A 145 -1.12 -3.97 19.91
CA HIS A 145 -2.03 -4.53 20.91
C HIS A 145 -3.18 -5.30 20.25
N ASN A 146 -3.74 -4.80 19.17
CA ASN A 146 -4.79 -5.50 18.42
C ASN A 146 -4.29 -6.85 17.84
N TYR A 147 -3.05 -6.91 17.31
CA TYR A 147 -2.47 -8.17 16.84
C TYR A 147 -2.25 -9.17 17.98
N LEU A 148 -1.81 -8.70 19.15
CA LEU A 148 -1.64 -9.56 20.33
C LEU A 148 -2.98 -10.06 20.87
N ALA A 149 -4.02 -9.24 20.80
CA ALA A 149 -5.38 -9.61 21.21
C ALA A 149 -6.07 -10.57 20.21
N MET A 150 -5.62 -10.58 18.95
CA MET A 150 -6.19 -11.40 17.87
C MET A 150 -5.12 -12.30 17.22
N PRO A 151 -4.59 -13.32 17.93
CA PRO A 151 -3.44 -14.11 17.48
C PRO A 151 -3.70 -14.86 16.16
N LEU A 152 -4.93 -15.21 15.86
CA LEU A 152 -5.28 -15.84 14.58
C LEU A 152 -5.04 -14.90 13.40
N LEU A 153 -5.40 -13.61 13.52
CA LEU A 153 -5.16 -12.63 12.47
C LEU A 153 -3.67 -12.35 12.31
N ALA A 154 -2.92 -12.29 13.42
CA ALA A 154 -1.47 -12.16 13.38
C ALA A 154 -0.82 -13.35 12.66
N ALA A 155 -1.23 -14.58 12.97
CA ALA A 155 -0.73 -15.78 12.31
C ALA A 155 -1.05 -15.81 10.81
N LEU A 156 -2.26 -15.45 10.41
CA LEU A 156 -2.66 -15.36 8.99
C LEU A 156 -1.83 -14.32 8.23
N THR A 157 -1.60 -13.15 8.83
CA THR A 157 -0.78 -12.09 8.22
C THR A 157 0.66 -12.56 8.02
N LEU A 158 1.27 -13.17 9.06
CA LEU A 158 2.63 -13.73 8.97
C LEU A 158 2.72 -14.84 7.93
N ALA A 159 1.75 -15.75 7.89
CA ALA A 159 1.69 -16.81 6.88
C ALA A 159 1.62 -16.23 5.46
N GLY A 160 0.81 -15.19 5.24
CA GLY A 160 0.74 -14.48 3.95
C GLY A 160 2.09 -13.90 3.53
N VAL A 161 2.77 -13.21 4.44
CA VAL A 161 4.12 -12.65 4.17
C VAL A 161 5.12 -13.76 3.83
N VAL A 162 5.15 -14.84 4.61
CA VAL A 162 6.05 -15.99 4.37
C VAL A 162 5.78 -16.63 3.02
N LEU A 163 4.51 -16.82 2.63
CA LEU A 163 4.14 -17.39 1.33
C LEU A 163 4.60 -16.52 0.16
N VAL A 164 4.45 -15.20 0.26
CA VAL A 164 4.95 -14.26 -0.77
C VAL A 164 6.46 -14.37 -0.90
N LEU A 165 7.19 -14.33 0.22
CA LEU A 165 8.65 -14.43 0.22
C LEU A 165 9.12 -15.77 -0.34
N TYR A 166 8.45 -16.86 0.03
CA TYR A 166 8.74 -18.20 -0.47
C TYR A 166 8.53 -18.29 -1.98
N GLY A 167 7.38 -17.82 -2.48
CA GLY A 167 7.05 -17.84 -3.91
C GLY A 167 8.07 -17.05 -4.75
N VAL A 168 8.42 -15.84 -4.30
CA VAL A 168 9.45 -15.01 -4.96
C VAL A 168 10.82 -15.69 -4.92
N ALA A 169 11.25 -16.18 -3.77
CA ALA A 169 12.54 -16.87 -3.61
C ALA A 169 12.64 -18.12 -4.51
N ARG A 170 11.55 -18.89 -4.60
CA ARG A 170 11.48 -20.06 -5.49
C ARG A 170 11.63 -19.67 -6.95
N THR A 171 10.92 -18.63 -7.41
CA THR A 171 10.99 -18.16 -8.80
C THR A 171 12.39 -17.67 -9.16
N ILE A 172 13.11 -17.02 -8.24
CA ILE A 172 14.49 -16.56 -8.47
C ILE A 172 15.45 -17.75 -8.54
N ARG A 173 15.35 -18.72 -7.62
CA ARG A 173 16.33 -19.81 -7.47
C ARG A 173 16.18 -20.94 -8.48
N HIS A 174 14.95 -21.38 -8.76
CA HIS A 174 14.74 -22.68 -9.41
C HIS A 174 14.45 -22.61 -10.91
N LYS A 175 14.40 -21.43 -11.52
CA LYS A 175 13.91 -21.28 -12.90
C LYS A 175 12.56 -22.00 -13.15
N ALA A 176 11.91 -22.45 -12.08
CA ALA A 176 10.65 -23.13 -12.15
C ALA A 176 9.53 -22.10 -12.29
N TYR A 177 8.75 -22.27 -13.31
CA TYR A 177 7.54 -21.49 -13.55
C TYR A 177 6.43 -22.13 -12.71
N VAL A 178 5.72 -21.32 -11.96
CA VAL A 178 4.52 -21.76 -11.22
C VAL A 178 3.32 -21.44 -12.09
#